data_526157731f5d5cca4ee27a0297b5f0da
#
_entry.id   526157731f5d5cca4ee27a0297b5f0da
#
_cell.length_a   1.000
_cell.length_b   1.000
_cell.length_c   1.000
_cell.angle_alpha   90.00
_cell.angle_beta   90.00
_cell.angle_gamma   90.00
#
_symmetry.space_group_name_H-M   'P 1'
#
loop_
_entity.id
_entity.type
_entity.pdbx_description
1 polymer ?
#
loop_
_entity_poly.entity_id
_entity_poly.type
_entity_poly.pdbx_seq_one_letter_code
_entity_poly.pdbx_strand_id
1 'polypeptide(L)' 'MLDKTQAKKLVPLVNNPEVWDHLKEYLEGLKNLELQALAVATSELEMFRCQGRVSSLVRLAKLPDEVKEALEREQ' A
#
# COMPACT_ATOMS: atom_id res chain seq x y z
N MET A 1 -8.33 -3.82 8.35
CA MET A 1 -7.38 -3.72 9.47
C MET A 1 -6.74 -5.07 9.73
N LEU A 2 -5.43 -5.11 9.95
CA LEU A 2 -4.73 -6.36 10.23
C LEU A 2 -4.99 -6.82 11.66
N ASP A 3 -5.28 -8.11 11.82
CA ASP A 3 -5.23 -8.71 13.13
C ASP A 3 -3.82 -9.22 13.44
N LYS A 4 -3.59 -9.63 14.67
CA LYS A 4 -2.27 -10.03 15.12
C LYS A 4 -1.75 -11.28 14.38
N THR A 5 -2.65 -12.22 14.08
CA THR A 5 -2.27 -13.44 13.37
C THR A 5 -1.80 -13.12 11.95
N GLN A 6 -2.53 -12.25 11.25
CA GLN A 6 -2.13 -11.82 9.92
C GLN A 6 -0.84 -11.01 9.95
N ALA A 7 -0.69 -10.14 10.95
CA ALA A 7 0.52 -9.35 11.11
C ALA A 7 1.74 -10.23 11.28
N LYS A 8 1.64 -11.27 12.11
CA LYS A 8 2.76 -12.21 12.31
C LYS A 8 3.17 -12.90 11.02
N LYS A 9 2.20 -13.25 10.17
CA LYS A 9 2.50 -13.88 8.89
C LYS A 9 3.23 -12.94 7.93
N LEU A 10 3.01 -11.64 8.07
CA LEU A 10 3.60 -10.64 7.19
C LEU A 10 4.96 -10.13 7.65
N VAL A 11 5.36 -10.45 8.89
CA VAL A 11 6.65 -10.02 9.42
C VAL A 11 7.83 -10.40 8.51
N PRO A 12 7.92 -11.64 8.00
CA PRO A 12 9.05 -11.99 7.13
C PRO A 12 9.13 -11.14 5.86
N LEU A 13 8.00 -10.66 5.37
CA LEU A 13 7.97 -9.79 4.19
C LEU A 13 8.44 -8.38 4.53
N VAL A 14 7.84 -7.76 5.55
CA VAL A 14 8.11 -6.36 5.85
C VAL A 14 9.46 -6.14 6.53
N ASN A 15 10.00 -7.18 7.17
CA ASN A 15 11.30 -7.09 7.83
C ASN A 15 12.46 -7.56 6.95
N ASN A 16 12.19 -7.91 5.70
CA ASN A 16 13.23 -8.21 4.73
C ASN A 16 13.43 -6.96 3.85
N PRO A 17 14.47 -6.14 4.12
CA PRO A 17 14.61 -4.86 3.42
C PRO A 17 14.74 -5.02 1.91
N GLU A 18 15.45 -6.03 1.44
CA GLU A 18 15.65 -6.23 0.02
C GLU A 18 14.33 -6.53 -0.69
N VAL A 19 13.55 -7.47 -0.16
CA VAL A 19 12.28 -7.83 -0.77
C VAL A 19 11.28 -6.70 -0.65
N TRP A 20 11.20 -6.08 0.54
CA TRP A 20 10.25 -5.01 0.77
C TRP A 20 10.54 -3.79 -0.10
N ASP A 21 11.82 -3.43 -0.24
CA ASP A 21 12.19 -2.28 -1.06
C ASP A 21 11.84 -2.49 -2.54
N HIS A 22 12.03 -3.71 -3.05
CA HIS A 22 11.62 -4.03 -4.42
C HIS A 22 10.11 -3.93 -4.61
N LEU A 23 9.34 -4.45 -3.66
CA LEU A 23 7.88 -4.35 -3.72
C LEU A 23 7.43 -2.90 -3.63
N LYS A 24 8.02 -2.13 -2.72
CA LYS A 24 7.70 -0.73 -2.55
C LYS A 24 7.98 0.06 -3.83
N GLU A 25 9.08 -0.22 -4.49
CA GLU A 25 9.42 0.41 -5.76
C GLU A 25 8.36 0.10 -6.82
N TYR A 26 7.92 -1.15 -6.89
CA TYR A 26 6.86 -1.55 -7.81
C TYR A 26 5.55 -0.81 -7.51
N LEU A 27 5.17 -0.72 -6.23
CA LEU A 27 3.97 0.01 -5.81
C LEU A 27 4.05 1.49 -6.17
N GLU A 28 5.23 2.09 -6.02
CA GLU A 28 5.48 3.47 -6.40
C GLU A 28 5.26 3.68 -7.91
N GLY A 29 5.76 2.74 -8.71
CA GLY A 29 5.56 2.77 -10.16
C GLY A 29 4.08 2.70 -10.53
N LEU A 30 3.32 1.82 -9.87
CA LEU A 30 1.88 1.72 -10.10
C LEU A 30 1.17 3.01 -9.70
N LYS A 31 1.56 3.60 -8.56
CA LYS A 31 0.98 4.86 -8.12
C LYS A 31 1.22 5.96 -9.13
N ASN A 32 2.43 6.05 -9.68
CA ASN A 32 2.76 7.07 -10.67
C ASN A 32 1.93 6.90 -11.95
N LEU A 33 1.69 5.66 -12.39
CA LEU A 33 0.83 5.41 -13.53
C LEU A 33 -0.61 5.87 -13.26
N GLU A 34 -1.12 5.63 -12.06
CA GLU A 34 -2.47 6.06 -11.70
C GLU A 34 -2.57 7.58 -11.61
N LEU A 35 -1.52 8.26 -11.12
CA LEU A 35 -1.50 9.71 -11.08
C LEU A 35 -1.49 10.31 -12.48
N GLN A 36 -0.77 9.68 -13.43
CA GLN A 36 -0.80 10.09 -14.82
C GLN A 36 -2.20 9.92 -15.42
N ALA A 37 -2.84 8.80 -15.13
CA ALA A 37 -4.22 8.56 -15.59
C ALA A 37 -5.18 9.59 -15.02
N LEU A 38 -5.02 9.95 -13.75
CA LEU A 38 -5.83 10.98 -13.11
C LEU A 38 -5.68 12.33 -13.81
N ALA A 39 -4.44 12.67 -14.19
CA ALA A 39 -4.15 13.97 -14.82
C ALA A 39 -4.85 14.12 -16.18
N VAL A 40 -5.14 13.02 -16.87
CA VAL A 40 -5.81 13.04 -18.18
C VAL A 40 -7.25 12.54 -18.13
N ALA A 41 -7.77 12.26 -16.95
CA ALA A 41 -9.14 11.78 -16.81
C ALA A 41 -10.14 12.86 -17.26
N THR A 42 -11.17 12.44 -17.98
CA THR A 42 -12.16 13.36 -18.56
C THR A 42 -13.51 13.30 -17.88
N SER A 43 -13.71 12.41 -16.92
CA SER A 43 -14.97 12.27 -16.21
C SER A 43 -14.72 12.15 -14.71
N GLU A 44 -15.74 12.55 -13.92
CA GLU A 44 -15.67 12.39 -12.46
C GLU A 44 -15.52 10.94 -12.07
N LEU A 45 -16.19 10.03 -12.75
CA LEU A 45 -16.10 8.60 -12.44
C LEU A 45 -14.69 8.09 -12.63
N GLU A 46 -14.03 8.46 -13.72
CA GLU A 46 -12.63 8.10 -13.94
C GLU A 46 -11.72 8.68 -12.85
N MET A 47 -11.95 9.94 -12.48
CA MET A 47 -11.17 10.59 -11.43
C MET A 47 -11.32 9.85 -10.10
N PHE A 48 -12.56 9.50 -9.71
CA PHE A 48 -12.80 8.78 -8.47
C PHE A 48 -12.16 7.40 -8.48
N ARG A 49 -12.22 6.70 -9.61
CA ARG A 49 -11.58 5.39 -9.74
C ARG A 49 -10.06 5.48 -9.60
N CYS A 50 -9.45 6.47 -10.25
CA CYS A 50 -8.00 6.70 -10.13
C CYS A 50 -7.61 7.04 -8.70
N GLN A 51 -8.37 7.93 -8.05
CA GLN A 51 -8.12 8.31 -6.66
C GLN A 51 -8.23 7.11 -5.72
N GLY A 52 -9.21 6.24 -5.95
CA GLY A 52 -9.37 5.02 -5.15
C GLY A 52 -8.18 4.09 -5.29
N ARG A 53 -7.67 3.92 -6.52
CA ARG A 53 -6.49 3.09 -6.75
C ARG A 53 -5.24 3.69 -6.12
N VAL A 54 -5.06 5.00 -6.23
CA VAL A 54 -3.93 5.69 -5.57
C VAL A 54 -4.00 5.49 -4.06
N SER A 55 -5.18 5.67 -3.46
CA SER A 55 -5.35 5.48 -2.02
C SER A 55 -4.98 4.06 -1.59
N SER A 56 -5.39 3.05 -2.35
CA SER A 56 -5.07 1.66 -2.06
C SER A 56 -3.57 1.40 -2.14
N LEU A 57 -2.90 1.98 -3.15
CA LEU A 57 -1.46 1.80 -3.31
C LEU A 57 -0.67 2.50 -2.20
N VAL A 58 -1.09 3.69 -1.80
CA VAL A 58 -0.49 4.41 -0.67
C VAL A 58 -0.64 3.59 0.61
N ARG A 59 -1.81 3.00 0.82
CA ARG A 59 -2.05 2.17 1.99
C ARG A 59 -1.15 0.93 2.00
N LEU A 60 -1.01 0.25 0.86
CA LEU A 60 -0.13 -0.92 0.76
C LEU A 60 1.32 -0.56 1.06
N ALA A 61 1.77 0.61 0.64
CA ALA A 61 3.14 1.06 0.89
C ALA A 61 3.40 1.30 2.38
N LYS A 62 2.34 1.43 3.19
CA LYS A 62 2.46 1.59 4.65
C LYS A 62 2.32 0.28 5.40
N LEU A 63 2.36 -0.85 4.71
CA LEU A 63 2.20 -2.15 5.34
C LEU A 63 3.15 -2.39 6.53
N PRO A 64 4.44 -2.02 6.48
CA PRO A 64 5.29 -2.21 7.64
C PRO A 64 4.76 -1.53 8.89
N ASP A 65 4.22 -0.32 8.76
CA ASP A 65 3.64 0.41 9.89
C ASP A 65 2.39 -0.29 10.40
N GLU A 66 1.54 -0.78 9.50
CA GLU A 66 0.33 -1.51 9.90
C GLU A 66 0.67 -2.80 10.64
N VAL A 67 1.68 -3.52 10.18
CA VAL A 67 2.13 -4.75 10.85
C VAL A 67 2.64 -4.42 12.25
N LYS A 68 3.46 -3.39 12.37
CA LYS A 68 3.99 -2.98 13.66
C LYS A 68 2.87 -2.60 14.62
N GLU A 69 1.92 -1.79 14.17
CA GLU A 69 0.79 -1.38 14.98
C GLU A 69 -0.04 -2.57 15.44
N ALA A 70 -0.31 -3.52 14.55
CA ALA A 70 -1.11 -4.70 14.86
C ALA A 70 -0.42 -5.55 15.94
N LEU A 71 0.90 -5.68 15.86
CA LEU A 71 1.66 -6.44 16.86
C LEU A 71 1.72 -5.72 18.21
N GLU A 72 1.80 -4.40 18.21
CA GLU A 72 1.86 -3.61 19.44
C GLU A 72 0.51 -3.39 20.09
N ARG A 73 -0.57 -3.50 19.32
CA ARG A 73 -1.92 -3.22 19.79
C ARG A 73 -2.43 -4.26 20.77
N GLU A 74 -1.87 -5.42 20.73
CA GLU A 74 -2.31 -6.46 21.62
C GLU A 74 -1.80 -6.22 23.03
N GLN A 75 -2.65 -6.11 23.96
CA GLN A 75 -2.26 -5.96 25.36
C GLN A 75 -3.45 -6.38 26.25
#